data_f60e125dd978528257deafea4117eed9
#
_entry.id   f60e125dd978528257deafea4117eed9
#
_cell.length_a   1.000
_cell.length_b   1.000
_cell.length_c   1.000
_cell.angle_alpha   90.00
_cell.angle_beta   90.00
_cell.angle_gamma   90.00
#
_symmetry.space_group_name_H-M   'P 1'
#
loop_
_entity.id
_entity.type
_entity.pdbx_description
1 polymer ?
#
loop_
_entity_poly.entity_id
_entity_poly.type
_entity_poly.pdbx_seq_one_letter_code
_entity_poly.pdbx_strand_id
1 'polypeptide(L)'
;CYGGEREASPKMQEVKFNYQNISVDFDSDYIFTVTNKNLFVNTSVFDAFAILLADGEEVYRTKLQISVTPMDRASYEVPVTLKNSMIDVEKEYCIVVSFVLKENTIWEKAGYEIAFGQHMIKKPVSEYSCDKSVELVVGNGNILVRGENFKALFSRMNLGMVSYVYGGVEMLPNTIPLPNFWRTPTNNDSGNMMPQRYAQWKIASMYAVSYTHLRAHETRSNL
;
A
#
# COMPACT_ATOMS: atom_id res chain seq x y z
N CYS A 1 9.93 10.72 16.00
CA CYS A 1 9.85 10.96 14.54
C CYS A 1 11.22 11.12 13.87
N TYR A 2 12.27 11.36 14.65
CA TYR A 2 13.64 11.44 14.16
C TYR A 2 14.47 10.28 14.69
N GLY A 3 15.40 9.77 13.87
CA GLY A 3 16.41 8.82 14.30
C GLY A 3 17.45 9.43 15.25
N GLY A 4 18.35 8.60 15.78
CA GLY A 4 19.43 9.07 16.69
C GLY A 4 20.35 10.13 16.06
N GLU A 5 20.50 10.14 14.75
CA GLU A 5 21.28 11.11 13.97
C GLU A 5 20.46 12.31 13.50
N ARG A 6 19.27 12.52 14.03
CA ARG A 6 18.32 13.57 13.66
C ARG A 6 17.80 13.49 12.22
N GLU A 7 17.96 12.39 11.56
CA GLU A 7 17.35 12.13 10.26
C GLU A 7 15.84 11.90 10.42
N ALA A 8 15.06 12.45 9.48
CA ALA A 8 13.63 12.24 9.44
C ALA A 8 13.33 10.77 9.16
N SER A 9 12.60 10.10 10.08
CA SER A 9 12.17 8.73 9.83
C SER A 9 11.05 8.68 8.78
N PRO A 10 10.81 7.55 8.11
CA PRO A 10 9.70 7.40 7.15
C PRO A 10 8.32 7.82 7.70
N LYS A 11 8.12 7.75 9.00
CA LYS A 11 6.90 8.21 9.69
C LYS A 11 6.64 9.71 9.54
N MET A 12 7.65 10.50 9.18
CA MET A 12 7.49 11.95 9.02
C MET A 12 6.57 12.31 7.85
N GLN A 13 6.47 11.46 6.85
CA GLN A 13 5.51 11.65 5.75
C GLN A 13 4.07 11.62 6.28
N GLU A 14 3.77 10.66 7.15
CA GLU A 14 2.46 10.55 7.77
C GLU A 14 2.18 11.72 8.74
N VAL A 15 3.19 12.15 9.50
CA VAL A 15 3.08 13.34 10.36
C VAL A 15 2.80 14.58 9.49
N LYS A 16 3.53 14.79 8.40
CA LYS A 16 3.31 15.90 7.47
C LYS A 16 1.87 15.91 6.96
N PHE A 17 1.37 14.77 6.50
CA PHE A 17 0.00 14.64 6.00
C PHE A 17 -1.04 14.98 7.06
N ASN A 18 -0.91 14.43 8.28
CA ASN A 18 -1.88 14.66 9.35
C ASN A 18 -1.87 16.09 9.90
N TYR A 19 -0.74 16.80 9.83
CA TYR A 19 -0.60 18.17 10.35
C TYR A 19 -0.71 19.25 9.27
N GLN A 20 -1.01 18.92 8.03
CA GLN A 20 -1.21 19.93 6.99
C GLN A 20 -2.41 20.84 7.29
N ASN A 21 -2.23 22.14 7.04
CA ASN A 21 -3.27 23.16 7.28
C ASN A 21 -4.27 23.30 6.11
N ILE A 22 -4.07 22.59 5.02
CA ILE A 22 -4.99 22.51 3.89
C ILE A 22 -5.31 21.03 3.72
N SER A 23 -6.57 20.64 3.79
CA SER A 23 -6.98 19.29 3.41
C SER A 23 -7.70 19.32 2.07
N VAL A 24 -7.52 18.24 1.32
CA VAL A 24 -8.20 17.99 0.06
C VAL A 24 -8.90 16.65 0.19
N ASP A 25 -10.20 16.68 0.15
CA ASP A 25 -11.06 15.50 0.28
C ASP A 25 -11.85 15.32 -1.02
N PHE A 26 -11.78 14.13 -1.60
CA PHE A 26 -12.49 13.84 -2.85
C PHE A 26 -13.90 13.34 -2.54
N ASP A 27 -14.90 14.07 -3.03
CA ASP A 27 -16.31 13.72 -2.89
C ASP A 27 -16.73 12.69 -3.97
N SER A 28 -16.03 12.69 -5.10
CA SER A 28 -16.17 11.74 -6.20
C SER A 28 -14.89 11.69 -7.02
N ASP A 29 -14.83 10.86 -8.04
CA ASP A 29 -13.64 10.73 -8.92
C ASP A 29 -13.17 12.07 -9.52
N TYR A 30 -14.06 13.06 -9.63
CA TYR A 30 -13.76 14.31 -10.32
C TYR A 30 -14.16 15.57 -9.56
N ILE A 31 -14.66 15.44 -8.36
CA ILE A 31 -15.03 16.57 -7.49
C ILE A 31 -14.27 16.44 -6.18
N PHE A 32 -13.62 17.51 -5.77
CA PHE A 32 -12.91 17.56 -4.51
C PHE A 32 -13.20 18.84 -3.74
N THR A 33 -13.17 18.75 -2.43
CA THR A 33 -13.37 19.86 -1.52
C THR A 33 -12.03 20.22 -0.87
N VAL A 34 -11.65 21.48 -0.96
CA VAL A 34 -10.49 22.04 -0.28
C VAL A 34 -10.96 22.73 1.00
N THR A 35 -10.43 22.31 2.14
CA THR A 35 -10.67 22.93 3.43
C THR A 35 -9.41 23.66 3.88
N ASN A 36 -9.52 24.97 4.08
CA ASN A 36 -8.42 25.82 4.58
C ASN A 36 -8.51 25.94 6.10
N LYS A 37 -7.62 25.28 6.82
CA LYS A 37 -7.52 25.32 8.29
C LYS A 37 -6.62 26.45 8.80
N ASN A 38 -5.99 27.25 7.90
CA ASN A 38 -5.22 28.41 8.30
C ASN A 38 -6.16 29.47 8.91
N LEU A 39 -5.69 30.15 9.96
CA LEU A 39 -6.47 31.18 10.65
C LEU A 39 -6.44 32.53 9.91
N PHE A 40 -5.37 32.83 9.17
CA PHE A 40 -5.14 34.17 8.62
C PHE A 40 -4.73 34.17 7.15
N VAL A 41 -4.49 33.01 6.53
CA VAL A 41 -3.89 32.87 5.21
C VAL A 41 -4.89 32.25 4.24
N ASN A 42 -5.18 32.93 3.14
CA ASN A 42 -5.93 32.40 2.03
C ASN A 42 -5.10 31.38 1.23
N THR A 43 -5.70 30.32 0.69
CA THR A 43 -4.96 29.33 -0.10
C THR A 43 -4.37 29.87 -1.39
N SER A 44 -4.84 31.02 -1.88
CA SER A 44 -4.33 31.69 -3.09
C SER A 44 -2.86 32.18 -2.98
N VAL A 45 -2.28 32.21 -1.79
CA VAL A 45 -0.84 32.51 -1.59
C VAL A 45 0.06 31.33 -2.00
N PHE A 46 -0.51 30.16 -2.20
CA PHE A 46 0.17 28.96 -2.65
C PHE A 46 -0.16 28.68 -4.13
N ASP A 47 0.71 27.95 -4.80
CA ASP A 47 0.38 27.36 -6.09
C ASP A 47 -0.28 26.01 -5.88
N ALA A 48 -1.37 25.75 -6.59
CA ALA A 48 -2.06 24.46 -6.56
C ALA A 48 -1.94 23.77 -7.91
N PHE A 49 -1.73 22.46 -7.88
CA PHE A 49 -1.61 21.63 -9.08
C PHE A 49 -2.52 20.42 -8.97
N ALA A 50 -3.18 20.06 -10.08
CA ALA A 50 -3.73 18.72 -10.26
C ALA A 50 -2.72 17.89 -11.06
N ILE A 51 -2.37 16.73 -10.52
CA ILE A 51 -1.38 15.82 -11.06
C ILE A 51 -2.07 14.48 -11.30
N LEU A 52 -1.87 13.90 -12.47
CA LEU A 52 -2.32 12.56 -12.79
C LEU A 52 -1.13 11.61 -12.76
N LEU A 53 -1.24 10.58 -11.94
CA LEU A 53 -0.31 9.47 -11.93
C LEU A 53 -0.95 8.27 -12.64
N ALA A 54 -0.18 7.56 -13.44
CA ALA A 54 -0.54 6.27 -14.03
C ALA A 54 0.48 5.23 -13.55
N ASP A 55 0.03 4.20 -12.85
CA ASP A 55 0.89 3.20 -12.18
C ASP A 55 1.99 3.83 -11.30
N GLY A 56 1.68 4.98 -10.66
CA GLY A 56 2.60 5.73 -9.82
C GLY A 56 3.50 6.74 -10.54
N GLU A 57 3.52 6.76 -11.88
CA GLU A 57 4.32 7.70 -12.67
C GLU A 57 3.49 8.92 -13.09
N GLU A 58 4.08 10.13 -12.98
CA GLU A 58 3.40 11.36 -13.39
C GLU A 58 3.27 11.40 -14.92
N VAL A 59 2.01 11.43 -15.41
CA VAL A 59 1.70 11.50 -16.85
C VAL A 59 1.12 12.85 -17.26
N TYR A 60 0.56 13.61 -16.32
CA TYR A 60 0.00 14.91 -16.60
C TYR A 60 0.00 15.80 -15.36
N ARG A 61 0.26 17.10 -15.57
CA ARG A 61 0.19 18.13 -14.51
C ARG A 61 -0.44 19.40 -15.06
N THR A 62 -1.31 20.00 -14.28
CA THR A 62 -1.90 21.30 -14.62
C THR A 62 -2.06 22.17 -13.39
N LYS A 63 -1.92 23.48 -13.57
CA LYS A 63 -2.10 24.45 -12.48
C LYS A 63 -3.59 24.69 -12.23
N LEU A 64 -3.98 24.71 -10.97
CA LEU A 64 -5.33 25.03 -10.51
C LEU A 64 -5.41 26.45 -9.97
N GLN A 65 -6.57 27.08 -10.17
CA GLN A 65 -6.90 28.36 -9.53
C GLN A 65 -7.78 28.06 -8.30
N ILE A 66 -7.15 27.98 -7.15
CA ILE A 66 -7.82 27.69 -5.88
C ILE A 66 -7.69 28.88 -4.94
N SER A 67 -8.81 29.36 -4.43
CA SER A 67 -8.85 30.43 -3.45
C SER A 67 -9.91 30.16 -2.41
N VAL A 68 -9.46 29.74 -1.23
CA VAL A 68 -10.33 29.47 -0.09
C VAL A 68 -9.91 30.36 1.07
N THR A 69 -10.85 31.12 1.60
CA THR A 69 -10.62 32.00 2.75
C THR A 69 -10.24 31.23 4.01
N PRO A 70 -9.58 31.89 4.98
CA PRO A 70 -9.24 31.25 6.26
C PRO A 70 -10.47 30.62 6.92
N MET A 71 -10.28 29.42 7.48
CA MET A 71 -11.32 28.66 8.20
C MET A 71 -12.57 28.32 7.39
N ASP A 72 -12.43 28.26 6.06
CA ASP A 72 -13.53 28.00 5.15
C ASP A 72 -13.22 26.79 4.22
N ARG A 73 -14.19 26.41 3.41
CA ARG A 73 -14.06 25.31 2.44
C ARG A 73 -14.76 25.66 1.12
N ALA A 74 -14.25 25.11 0.04
CA ALA A 74 -14.87 25.25 -1.28
C ALA A 74 -14.62 23.99 -2.10
N SER A 75 -15.61 23.65 -2.94
CA SER A 75 -15.52 22.50 -3.84
C SER A 75 -15.05 22.93 -5.22
N TYR A 76 -14.26 22.08 -5.85
CA TYR A 76 -13.67 22.28 -7.17
C TYR A 76 -13.84 21.03 -8.01
N GLU A 77 -13.76 21.20 -9.30
CA GLU A 77 -13.80 20.09 -10.26
C GLU A 77 -12.40 19.84 -10.84
N VAL A 78 -12.07 18.57 -11.03
CA VAL A 78 -10.84 18.16 -11.73
C VAL A 78 -10.92 18.63 -13.19
N PRO A 79 -9.87 19.28 -13.72
CA PRO A 79 -9.86 19.79 -15.09
C PRO A 79 -10.17 18.72 -16.14
N VAL A 80 -10.98 19.06 -17.14
CA VAL A 80 -11.34 18.15 -18.24
C VAL A 80 -10.10 17.64 -18.99
N THR A 81 -9.09 18.49 -19.12
CA THR A 81 -7.81 18.11 -19.75
C THR A 81 -7.13 16.94 -19.04
N LEU A 82 -7.19 16.91 -17.70
CA LEU A 82 -6.66 15.81 -16.91
C LEU A 82 -7.49 14.53 -17.10
N LYS A 83 -8.83 14.65 -17.11
CA LYS A 83 -9.72 13.51 -17.38
C LYS A 83 -9.42 12.87 -18.74
N ASN A 84 -9.20 13.69 -19.77
CA ASN A 84 -8.89 13.22 -21.12
C ASN A 84 -7.49 12.60 -21.26
N SER A 85 -6.62 12.73 -20.25
CA SER A 85 -5.29 12.13 -20.23
C SER A 85 -5.27 10.70 -19.71
N MET A 86 -6.41 10.19 -19.21
CA MET A 86 -6.59 8.79 -18.80
C MET A 86 -6.95 7.94 -20.02
N ILE A 87 -5.94 7.57 -20.81
CA ILE A 87 -6.15 6.94 -22.12
C ILE A 87 -6.11 5.42 -22.03
N ASP A 88 -5.28 4.87 -21.12
CA ASP A 88 -5.02 3.45 -21.00
C ASP A 88 -5.89 2.82 -19.91
N VAL A 89 -6.85 1.99 -20.31
CA VAL A 89 -7.76 1.29 -19.39
C VAL A 89 -7.08 0.20 -18.55
N GLU A 90 -5.86 -0.20 -18.94
CA GLU A 90 -5.09 -1.21 -18.21
C GLU A 90 -4.34 -0.63 -17.00
N LYS A 91 -4.16 0.69 -16.95
CA LYS A 91 -3.42 1.37 -15.89
C LYS A 91 -4.30 1.77 -14.71
N GLU A 92 -3.70 1.79 -13.52
CA GLU A 92 -4.29 2.43 -12.36
C GLU A 92 -3.98 3.92 -12.37
N TYR A 93 -5.01 4.74 -12.22
CA TYR A 93 -4.85 6.19 -12.18
C TYR A 93 -5.08 6.72 -10.76
N CYS A 94 -4.20 7.64 -10.35
CA CYS A 94 -4.34 8.41 -9.12
C CYS A 94 -4.32 9.90 -9.44
N ILE A 95 -5.31 10.63 -8.96
CA ILE A 95 -5.34 12.09 -9.03
C ILE A 95 -4.79 12.63 -7.72
N VAL A 96 -3.80 13.50 -7.81
CA VAL A 96 -3.22 14.22 -6.67
C VAL A 96 -3.49 15.69 -6.85
N VAL A 97 -4.04 16.35 -5.83
CA VAL A 97 -4.11 17.80 -5.74
C VAL A 97 -3.06 18.25 -4.73
N SER A 98 -2.06 19.00 -5.18
CA SER A 98 -0.89 19.41 -4.40
C SER A 98 -0.81 20.92 -4.29
N PHE A 99 -0.50 21.43 -3.10
CA PHE A 99 -0.24 22.83 -2.81
C PHE A 99 1.24 23.02 -2.52
N VAL A 100 1.88 23.98 -3.21
CA VAL A 100 3.30 24.26 -3.07
C VAL A 100 3.55 25.74 -2.77
N LEU A 101 4.69 26.04 -2.15
CA LEU A 101 5.14 27.42 -1.92
C LEU A 101 5.38 28.12 -3.26
N LYS A 102 4.85 29.33 -3.43
CA LYS A 102 5.12 30.19 -4.60
C LYS A 102 6.51 30.80 -4.54
N GLU A 103 6.96 31.16 -3.34
CA GLU A 103 8.18 31.92 -3.09
C GLU A 103 9.04 31.22 -2.02
N ASN A 104 10.32 31.57 -2.00
CA ASN A 104 11.21 31.12 -0.94
C ASN A 104 10.78 31.70 0.41
N THR A 105 10.76 30.86 1.41
CA THR A 105 10.55 31.24 2.82
C THR A 105 11.86 31.09 3.61
N ILE A 106 11.85 31.47 4.88
CA ILE A 106 13.01 31.29 5.77
C ILE A 106 13.26 29.80 6.11
N TRP A 107 12.29 28.94 5.89
CA TRP A 107 12.34 27.52 6.29
C TRP A 107 12.34 26.56 5.10
N GLU A 108 11.88 26.99 3.88
CA GLU A 108 11.90 26.14 2.70
C GLU A 108 11.83 26.98 1.39
N LYS A 109 12.18 26.34 0.27
CA LYS A 109 12.24 26.95 -1.06
C LYS A 109 10.89 26.92 -1.77
N ALA A 110 10.73 27.82 -2.74
CA ALA A 110 9.60 27.74 -3.68
C ALA A 110 9.50 26.35 -4.34
N GLY A 111 8.27 25.90 -4.54
CA GLY A 111 8.00 24.56 -5.05
C GLY A 111 7.91 23.47 -3.97
N TYR A 112 8.26 23.75 -2.71
CA TYR A 112 8.09 22.80 -1.62
C TYR A 112 6.60 22.52 -1.39
N GLU A 113 6.21 21.24 -1.37
CA GLU A 113 4.84 20.80 -1.12
C GLU A 113 4.49 20.94 0.36
N ILE A 114 3.44 21.72 0.63
CA ILE A 114 2.95 21.98 1.99
C ILE A 114 1.72 21.16 2.36
N ALA A 115 0.93 20.78 1.36
CA ALA A 115 -0.26 19.98 1.54
C ALA A 115 -0.64 19.26 0.25
N PHE A 116 -1.27 18.10 0.38
CA PHE A 116 -1.81 17.37 -0.75
C PHE A 116 -3.02 16.52 -0.32
N GLY A 117 -3.81 16.12 -1.30
CA GLY A 117 -4.79 15.03 -1.19
C GLY A 117 -4.77 14.22 -2.46
N GLN A 118 -5.14 12.96 -2.36
CA GLN A 118 -5.10 12.03 -3.50
C GLN A 118 -6.36 11.18 -3.56
N HIS A 119 -6.69 10.76 -4.77
CA HIS A 119 -7.81 9.88 -5.03
C HIS A 119 -7.46 8.86 -6.11
N MET A 120 -7.72 7.58 -5.81
CA MET A 120 -7.54 6.49 -6.76
C MET A 120 -8.79 6.34 -7.62
N ILE A 121 -8.63 6.47 -8.93
CA ILE A 121 -9.68 6.12 -9.87
C ILE A 121 -9.75 4.60 -9.93
N LYS A 122 -10.90 4.04 -9.55
CA LYS A 122 -11.10 2.59 -9.56
C LYS A 122 -10.94 2.06 -10.98
N LYS A 123 -9.94 1.20 -11.16
CA LYS A 123 -9.79 0.39 -12.37
C LYS A 123 -11.02 -0.52 -12.47
N PRO A 124 -11.66 -0.64 -13.65
CA PRO A 124 -12.64 -1.70 -13.84
C PRO A 124 -11.96 -3.04 -13.53
N VAL A 125 -12.56 -3.79 -12.62
CA VAL A 125 -12.08 -5.14 -12.30
C VAL A 125 -12.25 -5.97 -13.56
N SER A 126 -11.15 -6.25 -14.25
CA SER A 126 -11.16 -7.28 -15.28
C SER A 126 -11.43 -8.59 -14.55
N GLU A 127 -12.56 -9.23 -14.83
CA GLU A 127 -12.76 -10.60 -14.41
C GLU A 127 -11.69 -11.44 -15.10
N TYR A 128 -10.68 -11.82 -14.34
CA TYR A 128 -9.71 -12.80 -14.84
C TYR A 128 -10.43 -14.15 -14.94
N SER A 129 -10.98 -14.44 -16.10
CA SER A 129 -11.39 -15.81 -16.41
C SER A 129 -10.13 -16.63 -16.63
N CYS A 130 -9.84 -17.56 -15.75
CA CYS A 130 -8.76 -18.50 -15.95
C CYS A 130 -9.34 -19.76 -16.63
N ASP A 131 -9.27 -19.82 -17.95
CA ASP A 131 -9.71 -20.98 -18.73
C ASP A 131 -8.70 -22.14 -18.72
N LYS A 132 -7.54 -21.93 -18.06
CA LYS A 132 -6.46 -22.92 -18.00
C LYS A 132 -6.56 -23.74 -16.72
N SER A 133 -6.70 -25.04 -16.89
CA SER A 133 -6.65 -25.97 -15.76
C SER A 133 -5.23 -26.15 -15.26
N VAL A 134 -5.08 -26.35 -13.95
CA VAL A 134 -3.82 -26.78 -13.34
C VAL A 134 -3.81 -28.30 -13.19
N GLU A 135 -2.65 -28.90 -13.42
CA GLU A 135 -2.43 -30.32 -13.14
C GLU A 135 -2.08 -30.49 -11.66
N LEU A 136 -2.80 -31.36 -10.97
CA LEU A 136 -2.54 -31.70 -9.58
C LEU A 136 -2.03 -33.14 -9.49
N VAL A 137 -0.80 -33.32 -9.00
CA VAL A 137 -0.20 -34.63 -8.75
C VAL A 137 -0.04 -34.82 -7.24
N VAL A 138 -0.81 -35.73 -6.69
CA VAL A 138 -0.81 -36.02 -5.25
C VAL A 138 -0.01 -37.28 -4.97
N GLY A 139 1.13 -37.12 -4.31
CA GLY A 139 1.96 -38.21 -3.79
C GLY A 139 1.80 -38.40 -2.29
N ASN A 140 2.43 -39.43 -1.72
CA ASN A 140 2.37 -39.71 -0.29
C ASN A 140 3.04 -38.63 0.57
N GLY A 141 4.15 -38.06 0.11
CA GLY A 141 4.92 -37.03 0.84
C GLY A 141 4.77 -35.62 0.30
N ASN A 142 4.36 -35.48 -0.98
CA ASN A 142 4.34 -34.19 -1.66
C ASN A 142 3.10 -34.03 -2.53
N ILE A 143 2.73 -32.77 -2.77
CA ILE A 143 1.69 -32.38 -3.71
C ILE A 143 2.34 -31.41 -4.70
N LEU A 144 2.30 -31.76 -5.98
CA LEU A 144 2.77 -30.90 -7.07
C LEU A 144 1.56 -30.26 -7.76
N VAL A 145 1.59 -28.94 -7.87
CA VAL A 145 0.67 -28.16 -8.68
C VAL A 145 1.45 -27.65 -9.90
N ARG A 146 1.00 -27.97 -11.09
CA ARG A 146 1.65 -27.54 -12.34
C ARG A 146 0.67 -26.73 -13.17
N GLY A 147 1.06 -25.50 -13.49
CA GLY A 147 0.41 -24.67 -14.50
C GLY A 147 1.27 -24.55 -15.77
N GLU A 148 0.87 -23.68 -16.67
CA GLU A 148 1.59 -23.47 -17.93
C GLU A 148 3.03 -22.96 -17.72
N ASN A 149 3.20 -21.93 -16.87
CA ASN A 149 4.47 -21.26 -16.63
C ASN A 149 5.01 -21.43 -15.21
N PHE A 150 4.37 -22.25 -14.38
CA PHE A 150 4.77 -22.45 -13.00
C PHE A 150 4.65 -23.89 -12.53
N LYS A 151 5.44 -24.22 -11.50
CA LYS A 151 5.35 -25.45 -10.72
C LYS A 151 5.46 -25.09 -9.25
N ALA A 152 4.52 -25.54 -8.43
CA ALA A 152 4.56 -25.36 -6.98
C ALA A 152 4.56 -26.73 -6.31
N LEU A 153 5.58 -27.02 -5.51
CA LEU A 153 5.72 -28.26 -4.78
C LEU A 153 5.46 -28.02 -3.28
N PHE A 154 4.47 -28.68 -2.76
CA PHE A 154 4.15 -28.65 -1.33
C PHE A 154 4.60 -29.95 -0.68
N SER A 155 5.29 -29.86 0.45
CA SER A 155 5.68 -30.99 1.26
C SER A 155 4.69 -31.20 2.39
N ARG A 156 4.18 -32.44 2.53
CA ARG A 156 3.34 -32.83 3.68
C ARG A 156 4.15 -32.98 4.97
N MET A 157 5.43 -33.27 4.85
CA MET A 157 6.33 -33.40 6.01
C MET A 157 6.76 -32.05 6.55
N ASN A 158 7.12 -31.10 5.67
CA ASN A 158 7.56 -29.76 6.04
C ASN A 158 6.40 -28.74 6.12
N LEU A 159 5.17 -29.17 5.83
CA LEU A 159 3.93 -28.41 5.97
C LEU A 159 3.92 -27.07 5.26
N GLY A 160 4.50 -27.03 4.06
CA GLY A 160 4.56 -25.80 3.29
C GLY A 160 5.02 -26.01 1.85
N MET A 161 5.05 -24.90 1.12
CA MET A 161 5.59 -24.85 -0.23
C MET A 161 7.13 -24.93 -0.14
N VAL A 162 7.72 -25.97 -0.73
CA VAL A 162 9.16 -26.24 -0.68
C VAL A 162 9.88 -25.85 -1.96
N SER A 163 9.13 -25.61 -3.03
CA SER A 163 9.65 -25.14 -4.33
C SER A 163 8.56 -24.38 -5.05
N TYR A 164 8.90 -23.25 -5.63
CA TYR A 164 8.05 -22.50 -6.54
C TYR A 164 8.87 -22.04 -7.74
N VAL A 165 8.70 -22.71 -8.85
CA VAL A 165 9.36 -22.38 -10.11
C VAL A 165 8.38 -21.58 -10.99
N TYR A 166 8.77 -20.39 -11.41
CA TYR A 166 8.02 -19.55 -12.33
C TYR A 166 8.92 -19.14 -13.51
N GLY A 167 8.42 -19.34 -14.74
CA GLY A 167 9.22 -19.02 -15.94
C GLY A 167 10.58 -19.74 -16.00
N GLY A 168 10.71 -20.91 -15.37
CA GLY A 168 11.96 -21.67 -15.29
C GLY A 168 12.91 -21.24 -14.15
N VAL A 169 12.56 -20.21 -13.36
CA VAL A 169 13.35 -19.70 -12.24
C VAL A 169 12.77 -20.19 -10.91
N GLU A 170 13.62 -20.78 -10.04
CA GLU A 170 13.22 -21.13 -8.67
C GLU A 170 13.11 -19.87 -7.81
N MET A 171 11.92 -19.61 -7.27
CA MET A 171 11.61 -18.44 -6.46
C MET A 171 11.88 -18.65 -4.96
N LEU A 172 12.06 -19.89 -4.53
CA LEU A 172 12.32 -20.27 -3.14
C LEU A 172 13.65 -21.02 -3.02
N PRO A 173 14.79 -20.38 -3.33
CA PRO A 173 16.05 -21.13 -3.51
C PRO A 173 16.61 -21.73 -2.22
N ASN A 174 16.27 -21.20 -1.03
CA ASN A 174 16.93 -21.61 0.22
C ASN A 174 16.00 -21.67 1.44
N THR A 175 14.76 -21.25 1.33
CA THR A 175 13.86 -21.12 2.49
C THR A 175 12.45 -21.53 2.15
N ILE A 176 11.79 -22.17 3.09
CA ILE A 176 10.37 -22.49 3.04
C ILE A 176 9.61 -21.34 3.68
N PRO A 177 8.56 -20.80 3.06
CA PRO A 177 7.65 -19.85 3.71
C PRO A 177 7.03 -20.49 4.96
N LEU A 178 7.35 -19.94 6.12
CA LEU A 178 6.84 -20.41 7.42
C LEU A 178 5.98 -19.31 8.05
N PRO A 179 4.94 -19.67 8.82
CA PRO A 179 4.21 -18.72 9.62
C PRO A 179 5.15 -18.00 10.58
N ASN A 180 5.11 -16.68 10.61
CA ASN A 180 5.88 -15.88 11.55
C ASN A 180 4.93 -15.09 12.44
N PHE A 181 4.96 -15.39 13.75
CA PHE A 181 4.14 -14.71 14.76
C PHE A 181 4.96 -13.75 15.62
N TRP A 182 6.22 -13.48 15.23
CA TRP A 182 7.12 -12.64 15.98
C TRP A 182 7.80 -11.60 15.09
N ARG A 183 7.98 -10.40 15.60
CA ARG A 183 8.80 -9.35 15.00
C ARG A 183 9.89 -8.90 15.98
N THR A 184 10.92 -8.24 15.49
CA THR A 184 11.92 -7.60 16.34
C THR A 184 11.22 -6.55 17.24
N PRO A 185 11.40 -6.66 18.57
CA PRO A 185 10.80 -5.70 19.51
C PRO A 185 11.33 -4.29 19.28
N THR A 186 10.42 -3.31 19.32
CA THR A 186 10.76 -1.89 19.37
C THR A 186 11.07 -1.46 20.82
N ASN A 187 11.56 -0.23 21.01
CA ASN A 187 11.76 0.34 22.34
C ASN A 187 10.47 0.38 23.15
N ASN A 188 9.32 0.67 22.51
CA ASN A 188 8.02 0.65 23.16
C ASN A 188 7.60 -0.77 23.59
N ASP A 189 7.87 -1.76 22.75
CA ASP A 189 7.61 -3.16 23.09
C ASP A 189 8.45 -3.60 24.29
N SER A 190 9.72 -3.19 24.32
CA SER A 190 10.63 -3.47 25.45
C SER A 190 10.17 -2.76 26.72
N GLY A 191 9.73 -1.50 26.60
CA GLY A 191 9.21 -0.70 27.72
C GLY A 191 7.94 -1.29 28.34
N ASN A 192 7.07 -1.92 27.54
CA ASN A 192 5.87 -2.60 28.05
C ASN A 192 6.08 -4.09 28.35
N MET A 193 7.33 -4.57 28.33
CA MET A 193 7.72 -5.96 28.57
C MET A 193 7.09 -6.99 27.59
N MET A 194 6.78 -6.57 26.36
CA MET A 194 6.21 -7.44 25.33
C MET A 194 7.06 -8.71 25.10
N PRO A 195 8.40 -8.63 25.00
CA PRO A 195 9.24 -9.80 24.78
C PRO A 195 9.10 -10.88 25.87
N GLN A 196 8.84 -10.49 27.12
CA GLN A 196 8.63 -11.41 28.23
C GLN A 196 7.18 -11.92 28.26
N ARG A 197 6.21 -11.02 28.12
CA ARG A 197 4.78 -11.35 28.22
C ARG A 197 4.30 -12.26 27.08
N TYR A 198 4.89 -12.12 25.90
CA TYR A 198 4.49 -12.84 24.68
C TYR A 198 5.59 -13.72 24.11
N ALA A 199 6.60 -14.09 24.90
CA ALA A 199 7.73 -14.92 24.49
C ALA A 199 7.31 -16.23 23.79
N GLN A 200 6.17 -16.81 24.17
CA GLN A 200 5.61 -18.02 23.56
C GLN A 200 5.40 -17.87 22.04
N TRP A 201 5.05 -16.68 21.55
CA TRP A 201 4.80 -16.44 20.13
C TRP A 201 6.09 -16.47 19.30
N LYS A 202 7.24 -16.13 19.91
CA LYS A 202 8.55 -16.25 19.27
C LYS A 202 8.87 -17.72 18.95
N ILE A 203 8.47 -18.62 19.85
CA ILE A 203 8.71 -20.05 19.72
C ILE A 203 7.63 -20.72 18.87
N ALA A 204 6.39 -20.21 18.91
CA ALA A 204 5.25 -20.76 18.18
C ALA A 204 5.51 -20.87 16.65
N SER A 205 6.27 -19.94 16.08
CA SER A 205 6.67 -19.99 14.66
C SER A 205 7.50 -21.23 14.32
N MET A 206 8.28 -21.74 15.27
CA MET A 206 9.14 -22.92 15.10
C MET A 206 8.36 -24.24 15.22
N TYR A 207 7.22 -24.21 15.91
CA TYR A 207 6.37 -25.37 16.20
C TYR A 207 4.99 -25.25 15.61
N ALA A 208 4.79 -24.36 14.64
CA ALA A 208 3.52 -24.26 13.92
C ALA A 208 3.25 -25.59 13.17
N VAL A 209 2.26 -26.34 13.62
CA VAL A 209 1.92 -27.63 13.09
C VAL A 209 0.54 -27.56 12.43
N SER A 210 0.49 -27.55 11.11
CA SER A 210 -0.80 -27.70 10.37
C SER A 210 -1.31 -29.18 10.38
N TYR A 211 -0.54 -30.07 10.97
CA TYR A 211 -0.73 -31.51 10.94
C TYR A 211 -2.04 -32.01 11.60
N THR A 212 -2.51 -31.29 12.59
CA THR A 212 -3.73 -31.66 13.33
C THR A 212 -5.01 -31.40 12.56
N HIS A 213 -5.05 -30.44 11.65
CA HIS A 213 -6.25 -30.12 10.89
C HIS A 213 -6.47 -31.04 9.68
N LEU A 214 -5.42 -31.44 9.01
CA LEU A 214 -5.54 -32.37 7.86
C LEU A 214 -5.92 -33.80 8.30
N ARG A 215 -5.46 -34.27 9.45
CA ARG A 215 -5.85 -35.58 10.01
C ARG A 215 -7.21 -35.58 10.67
N ALA A 216 -7.66 -34.49 11.27
CA ALA A 216 -8.99 -34.42 11.88
C ALA A 216 -10.13 -34.56 10.85
N HIS A 217 -9.90 -34.17 9.59
CA HIS A 217 -10.85 -34.39 8.50
C HIS A 217 -10.84 -35.84 7.97
N GLU A 218 -9.70 -36.54 7.98
CA GLU A 218 -9.60 -37.91 7.52
C GLU A 218 -10.23 -38.91 8.52
N THR A 219 -10.24 -38.60 9.81
CA THR A 219 -10.89 -39.47 10.83
C THR A 219 -12.41 -39.32 10.91
N ARG A 220 -12.99 -38.25 10.34
CA ARG A 220 -14.46 -38.08 10.29
C ARG A 220 -15.14 -38.72 9.08
N SER A 221 -14.40 -39.14 8.07
CA SER A 221 -14.94 -39.79 6.88
C SER A 221 -14.95 -41.33 6.95
N ASN A 222 -14.52 -41.93 8.07
CA ASN A 222 -14.49 -43.39 8.27
C ASN A 222 -15.26 -43.87 9.53
N LEU A 223 -16.35 -43.14 9.89
CA LEU A 223 -17.31 -43.63 10.90
C LEU A 223 -18.72 -43.60 10.32
#